data_9ad7be9e248fa32007d55df0c5211258
#
_entry.id   9ad7be9e248fa32007d55df0c5211258
#
_cell.length_a   1.000
_cell.length_b   1.000
_cell.length_c   1.000
_cell.angle_alpha   90.00
_cell.angle_beta   90.00
_cell.angle_gamma   90.00
#
_symmetry.space_group_name_H-M   'P 1'
#
loop_
_entity.id
_entity.type
_entity.pdbx_description
1 polymer ?
#
loop_
_entity_poly.entity_id
_entity_poly.type
_entity_poly.pdbx_seq_one_letter_code
_entity_poly.pdbx_strand_id
1 'polypeptide(L)'
;MSENGEISVIVSSAGAIAAPCFADLDEKGEADFPIFDFPNQQRRAEVNHISLGKNGVLVVEGIYALNPQLTEGIPAKDVMRIYVGTQSRYEYYGETMFTAQDIRLLRRAVRDELFRGWPAEKTLAQWQSVLRGEETYIKPYIHTADMHINTSLAYINQCKKPNFSR
;
A
#
# COMPACT_ATOMS: atom_id res chain seq x y z
N MET A 1 -23.49 -24.31 12.38
CA MET A 1 -23.58 -23.10 11.54
C MET A 1 -22.19 -22.50 11.58
N SER A 2 -21.41 -22.63 10.52
CA SER A 2 -20.08 -22.04 10.44
C SER A 2 -20.26 -20.52 10.29
N GLU A 3 -19.89 -19.76 11.32
CA GLU A 3 -19.76 -18.31 11.23
C GLU A 3 -18.51 -18.02 10.37
N ASN A 4 -18.68 -17.98 9.06
CA ASN A 4 -17.64 -17.52 8.16
C ASN A 4 -17.48 -16.02 8.40
N GLY A 5 -16.31 -15.61 8.93
CA GLY A 5 -15.95 -14.21 9.02
C GLY A 5 -15.85 -13.63 7.61
N GLU A 6 -16.43 -12.47 7.39
CA GLU A 6 -16.33 -11.74 6.14
C GLU A 6 -15.05 -10.91 6.14
N ILE A 7 -14.29 -10.94 5.03
CA ILE A 7 -13.09 -10.11 4.86
C ILE A 7 -13.39 -9.08 3.77
N SER A 8 -13.38 -7.82 4.16
CA SER A 8 -13.49 -6.69 3.23
C SER A 8 -12.13 -6.03 3.03
N VAL A 9 -11.76 -5.75 1.79
CA VAL A 9 -10.47 -5.13 1.44
C VAL A 9 -10.70 -3.74 0.88
N ILE A 10 -10.05 -2.74 1.48
CA ILE A 10 -10.02 -1.37 0.99
C ILE A 10 -8.61 -0.98 0.60
N VAL A 11 -8.46 -0.46 -0.62
CA VAL A 11 -7.24 0.23 -1.05
C VAL A 11 -7.39 1.71 -0.71
N SER A 12 -6.76 2.16 0.37
CA SER A 12 -6.85 3.54 0.81
C SER A 12 -5.82 4.42 0.12
N SER A 13 -6.26 5.17 -0.90
CA SER A 13 -5.54 6.34 -1.41
C SER A 13 -5.98 7.64 -0.72
N ALA A 14 -7.00 7.57 0.15
CA ALA A 14 -7.69 8.74 0.68
C ALA A 14 -6.99 9.38 1.90
N GLY A 15 -5.92 8.80 2.43
CA GLY A 15 -5.17 9.36 3.56
C GLY A 15 -6.06 9.62 4.79
N ALA A 16 -5.76 10.67 5.55
CA ALA A 16 -6.48 11.06 6.77
C ALA A 16 -7.99 11.31 6.58
N ILE A 17 -8.46 11.47 5.35
CA ILE A 17 -9.86 11.73 5.03
C ILE A 17 -10.76 10.51 5.27
N ALA A 18 -10.18 9.31 5.33
CA ALA A 18 -10.92 8.08 5.62
C ALA A 18 -11.05 7.80 7.14
N ALA A 19 -10.35 8.55 8.00
CA ALA A 19 -10.40 8.33 9.45
C ALA A 19 -11.81 8.33 10.04
N PRO A 20 -12.73 9.27 9.68
CA PRO A 20 -14.10 9.21 10.15
C PRO A 20 -14.86 7.94 9.73
N CYS A 21 -14.57 7.42 8.53
CA CYS A 21 -15.22 6.19 8.04
C CYS A 21 -14.81 4.97 8.87
N PHE A 22 -13.56 4.93 9.36
CA PHE A 22 -13.09 3.85 10.22
C PHE A 22 -13.74 3.91 11.61
N ALA A 23 -13.92 5.11 12.16
CA ALA A 23 -14.63 5.31 13.42
C ALA A 23 -16.12 4.91 13.30
N ASP A 24 -16.77 5.31 12.22
CA ASP A 24 -18.14 4.90 11.93
C ASP A 24 -18.28 3.39 11.78
N LEU A 25 -17.32 2.74 11.12
CA LEU A 25 -17.33 1.28 10.96
C LEU A 25 -17.18 0.55 12.30
N ASP A 26 -16.31 1.04 13.18
CA ASP A 26 -16.10 0.49 14.52
C ASP A 26 -17.35 0.67 15.39
N GLU A 27 -17.98 1.84 15.36
CA GLU A 27 -19.14 2.17 16.18
C GLU A 27 -20.46 1.57 15.67
N LYS A 28 -20.69 1.65 14.34
CA LYS A 28 -21.98 1.30 13.71
C LYS A 28 -21.97 -0.06 13.01
N GLY A 29 -20.80 -0.63 12.76
CA GLY A 29 -20.60 -1.83 11.96
C GLY A 29 -20.70 -1.61 10.44
N GLU A 30 -20.93 -0.37 10.01
CA GLU A 30 -21.04 0.01 8.60
C GLU A 30 -20.51 1.42 8.36
N ALA A 31 -19.95 1.67 7.17
CA ALA A 31 -19.48 3.00 6.76
C ALA A 31 -19.36 3.12 5.24
N ASP A 32 -19.41 4.38 4.77
CA ASP A 32 -19.25 4.77 3.39
C ASP A 32 -17.82 5.26 3.13
N PHE A 33 -17.05 4.49 2.37
CA PHE A 33 -15.66 4.85 2.04
C PHE A 33 -15.57 5.57 0.71
N PRO A 34 -14.78 6.66 0.63
CA PRO A 34 -14.59 7.39 -0.62
C PRO A 34 -13.84 6.55 -1.65
N ILE A 35 -14.30 6.59 -2.90
CA ILE A 35 -13.61 5.98 -4.04
C ILE A 35 -12.74 7.03 -4.72
N PHE A 36 -11.48 6.69 -4.99
CA PHE A 36 -10.56 7.55 -5.70
C PHE A 36 -10.38 7.09 -7.16
N ASP A 37 -10.57 8.01 -8.10
CA ASP A 37 -10.33 7.80 -9.52
C ASP A 37 -8.87 8.16 -9.84
N PHE A 38 -8.01 7.15 -9.94
CA PHE A 38 -6.58 7.34 -10.20
C PHE A 38 -6.27 7.95 -11.56
N PRO A 39 -6.94 7.55 -12.67
CA PRO A 39 -6.74 8.18 -13.97
C PRO A 39 -7.00 9.69 -13.96
N ASN A 40 -8.10 10.10 -13.33
CA ASN A 40 -8.53 11.50 -13.28
C ASN A 40 -8.02 12.26 -12.06
N GLN A 41 -7.33 11.60 -11.11
CA GLN A 41 -6.77 12.17 -9.89
C GLN A 41 -7.81 12.93 -9.03
N GLN A 42 -9.04 12.42 -8.94
CA GLN A 42 -10.13 13.02 -8.20
C GLN A 42 -10.94 11.97 -7.44
N ARG A 43 -11.74 12.43 -6.49
CA ARG A 43 -12.74 11.59 -5.84
C ARG A 43 -13.92 11.37 -6.75
N ARG A 44 -14.47 10.17 -6.72
CA ARG A 44 -15.76 9.89 -7.31
C ARG A 44 -16.88 10.42 -6.43
N ALA A 45 -18.03 10.68 -7.02
CA ALA A 45 -19.25 10.99 -6.28
C ALA A 45 -19.82 9.74 -5.57
N GLU A 46 -19.55 8.56 -6.14
CA GLU A 46 -19.94 7.29 -5.57
C GLU A 46 -19.06 6.94 -4.37
N VAL A 47 -19.63 6.22 -3.43
CA VAL A 47 -18.94 5.70 -2.24
C VAL A 47 -18.94 4.16 -2.28
N ASN A 48 -18.00 3.57 -1.58
CA ASN A 48 -17.98 2.14 -1.33
C ASN A 48 -18.58 1.88 0.06
N HIS A 49 -19.83 1.41 0.09
CA HIS A 49 -20.50 1.02 1.32
C HIS A 49 -19.95 -0.30 1.82
N ILE A 50 -19.49 -0.33 3.07
CA ILE A 50 -18.97 -1.53 3.73
C ILE A 50 -19.76 -1.74 5.02
N SER A 51 -20.27 -2.95 5.17
CA SER A 51 -20.88 -3.45 6.39
C SER A 51 -20.10 -4.66 6.88
N LEU A 52 -19.58 -4.61 8.10
CA LEU A 52 -18.88 -5.72 8.73
C LEU A 52 -19.83 -6.47 9.66
N GLY A 53 -19.96 -7.76 9.43
CA GLY A 53 -20.61 -8.65 10.38
C GLY A 53 -19.79 -8.76 11.68
N LYS A 54 -20.38 -9.36 12.72
CA LYS A 54 -19.81 -9.47 14.08
C LYS A 54 -18.37 -10.02 14.13
N ASN A 55 -17.97 -10.85 13.17
CA ASN A 55 -16.63 -11.41 13.03
C ASN A 55 -15.95 -10.93 11.74
N GLY A 56 -16.37 -9.80 11.19
CA GLY A 56 -15.80 -9.24 9.98
C GLY A 56 -14.41 -8.65 10.23
N VAL A 57 -13.55 -8.73 9.22
CA VAL A 57 -12.20 -8.13 9.25
C VAL A 57 -12.09 -7.18 8.07
N LEU A 58 -11.69 -5.94 8.34
CA LEU A 58 -11.35 -4.97 7.32
C LEU A 58 -9.86 -4.97 7.08
N VAL A 59 -9.43 -5.26 5.86
CA VAL A 59 -8.03 -5.10 5.43
C VAL A 59 -7.87 -3.78 4.69
N VAL A 60 -7.03 -2.90 5.22
CA VAL A 60 -6.73 -1.60 4.61
C VAL A 60 -5.32 -1.63 4.04
N GLU A 61 -5.16 -1.40 2.74
CA GLU A 61 -3.85 -1.27 2.13
C GLU A 61 -3.63 0.14 1.60
N GLY A 62 -2.44 0.66 1.73
CA GLY A 62 -2.04 1.95 1.17
C GLY A 62 -0.81 2.54 1.84
N ILE A 63 -0.23 3.54 1.18
CA ILE A 63 0.99 4.18 1.69
C ILE A 63 0.78 4.93 3.01
N TYR A 64 -0.46 5.27 3.35
CA TYR A 64 -0.83 5.95 4.59
C TYR A 64 -1.41 5.00 5.65
N ALA A 65 -1.52 3.70 5.36
CA ALA A 65 -2.23 2.75 6.22
C ALA A 65 -1.63 2.61 7.63
N LEU A 66 -0.33 2.89 7.79
CA LEU A 66 0.33 2.89 9.11
C LEU A 66 0.17 4.20 9.90
N ASN A 67 -0.40 5.26 9.30
CA ASN A 67 -0.59 6.52 9.99
C ASN A 67 -1.58 6.36 11.17
N PRO A 68 -1.18 6.62 12.41
CA PRO A 68 -2.06 6.48 13.57
C PRO A 68 -3.36 7.28 13.49
N GLN A 69 -3.36 8.39 12.76
CA GLN A 69 -4.56 9.20 12.55
C GLN A 69 -5.70 8.44 11.84
N LEU A 70 -5.38 7.38 11.08
CA LEU A 70 -6.42 6.58 10.42
C LEU A 70 -7.21 5.72 11.39
N THR A 71 -6.60 5.34 12.49
CA THR A 71 -7.18 4.46 13.51
C THR A 71 -7.37 5.18 14.83
N GLU A 72 -7.40 6.53 14.80
CA GLU A 72 -7.67 7.34 15.99
C GLU A 72 -9.09 7.06 16.50
N GLY A 73 -9.20 6.75 17.80
CA GLY A 73 -10.47 6.37 18.41
C GLY A 73 -10.78 4.87 18.41
N ILE A 74 -10.12 4.07 17.54
CA ILE A 74 -10.30 2.62 17.55
C ILE A 74 -9.41 1.98 18.62
N PRO A 75 -9.94 1.07 19.47
CA PRO A 75 -9.14 0.39 20.48
C PRO A 75 -7.95 -0.36 19.85
N ALA A 76 -6.76 -0.20 20.42
CA ALA A 76 -5.53 -0.79 19.86
C ALA A 76 -5.60 -2.33 19.71
N LYS A 77 -6.37 -3.01 20.54
CA LYS A 77 -6.60 -4.46 20.47
C LYS A 77 -7.35 -4.92 19.22
N ASP A 78 -8.07 -4.00 18.57
CA ASP A 78 -8.90 -4.27 17.39
C ASP A 78 -8.19 -3.86 16.08
N VAL A 79 -6.94 -3.37 16.19
CA VAL A 79 -6.12 -2.93 15.05
C VAL A 79 -4.81 -3.70 15.01
N MET A 80 -4.53 -4.34 13.88
CA MET A 80 -3.23 -4.96 13.59
C MET A 80 -2.53 -4.20 12.47
N ARG A 81 -1.34 -3.69 12.74
CA ARG A 81 -0.53 -2.90 11.80
C ARG A 81 0.55 -3.77 11.18
N ILE A 82 0.56 -3.86 9.86
CA ILE A 82 1.53 -4.67 9.13
C ILE A 82 2.32 -3.78 8.18
N TYR A 83 3.62 -3.70 8.38
CA TYR A 83 4.53 -3.09 7.41
C TYR A 83 4.97 -4.11 6.37
N VAL A 84 4.72 -3.82 5.12
CA VAL A 84 5.08 -4.66 3.98
C VAL A 84 6.08 -3.91 3.12
N GLY A 85 7.32 -4.37 3.07
CA GLY A 85 8.38 -3.66 2.35
C GLY A 85 9.45 -4.56 1.79
N THR A 86 10.18 -4.05 0.79
CA THR A 86 11.36 -4.69 0.23
C THR A 86 12.57 -4.31 1.06
N GLN A 87 13.22 -5.27 1.70
CA GLN A 87 14.38 -5.03 2.58
C GLN A 87 15.70 -5.59 2.00
N SER A 88 15.64 -6.35 0.91
CA SER A 88 16.84 -6.95 0.33
C SER A 88 17.64 -5.94 -0.47
N ARG A 89 18.95 -6.08 -0.33
CA ARG A 89 19.96 -5.52 -1.21
C ARG A 89 20.65 -6.65 -1.95
N TYR A 90 21.18 -6.37 -3.12
CA TYR A 90 21.94 -7.33 -3.90
C TYR A 90 23.42 -6.96 -3.84
N GLU A 91 24.22 -7.94 -3.43
CA GLU A 91 25.67 -7.81 -3.33
C GLU A 91 26.35 -8.75 -4.33
N TYR A 92 27.47 -8.30 -4.87
CA TYR A 92 28.35 -9.08 -5.73
C TYR A 92 29.78 -8.84 -5.28
N TYR A 93 30.49 -9.89 -4.92
CA TYR A 93 31.84 -9.85 -4.33
C TYR A 93 31.99 -8.86 -3.15
N GLY A 94 30.95 -8.75 -2.32
CA GLY A 94 30.94 -7.84 -1.17
C GLY A 94 30.57 -6.37 -1.47
N GLU A 95 30.36 -6.04 -2.74
CA GLU A 95 29.92 -4.72 -3.17
C GLU A 95 28.41 -4.70 -3.37
N THR A 96 27.75 -3.66 -2.84
CA THR A 96 26.31 -3.48 -3.05
C THR A 96 26.04 -3.03 -4.48
N MET A 97 25.46 -3.90 -5.29
CA MET A 97 25.08 -3.62 -6.68
C MET A 97 23.73 -2.92 -6.78
N PHE A 98 22.76 -3.32 -5.96
CA PHE A 98 21.44 -2.72 -5.92
C PHE A 98 20.95 -2.62 -4.48
N THR A 99 20.53 -1.43 -4.12
CA THR A 99 19.84 -1.19 -2.85
C THR A 99 18.37 -1.59 -2.93
N ALA A 100 17.69 -1.70 -1.79
CA ALA A 100 16.24 -1.90 -1.77
C ALA A 100 15.49 -0.79 -2.52
N GLN A 101 16.02 0.44 -2.51
CA GLN A 101 15.48 1.58 -3.22
C GLN A 101 15.58 1.44 -4.73
N ASP A 102 16.73 0.96 -5.24
CA ASP A 102 16.95 0.72 -6.68
C ASP A 102 16.00 -0.36 -7.20
N ILE A 103 15.82 -1.43 -6.43
CA ILE A 103 14.89 -2.51 -6.77
C ILE A 103 13.45 -1.99 -6.83
N ARG A 104 13.05 -1.14 -5.88
CA ARG A 104 11.71 -0.53 -5.88
C ARG A 104 11.50 0.39 -7.08
N LEU A 105 12.51 1.19 -7.44
CA LEU A 105 12.48 2.04 -8.64
C LEU A 105 12.30 1.21 -9.90
N LEU A 106 13.10 0.16 -10.08
CA LEU A 106 12.99 -0.74 -11.23
C LEU A 106 11.61 -1.39 -11.32
N ARG A 107 11.11 -1.94 -10.21
CA ARG A 107 9.77 -2.55 -10.16
C ARG A 107 8.68 -1.55 -10.50
N ARG A 108 8.80 -0.32 -10.00
CA ARG A 108 7.85 0.75 -10.29
C ARG A 108 7.89 1.14 -11.76
N ALA A 109 9.08 1.36 -12.35
CA ALA A 109 9.22 1.73 -13.74
C ALA A 109 8.60 0.67 -14.67
N VAL A 110 8.93 -0.61 -14.45
CA VAL A 110 8.35 -1.72 -15.23
C VAL A 110 6.83 -1.79 -15.08
N ARG A 111 6.31 -1.67 -13.85
CA ARG A 111 4.87 -1.69 -13.62
C ARG A 111 4.16 -0.50 -14.28
N ASP A 112 4.71 0.69 -14.14
CA ASP A 112 4.08 1.92 -14.64
C ASP A 112 4.06 1.91 -16.18
N GLU A 113 5.10 1.38 -16.83
CA GLU A 113 5.16 1.20 -18.28
C GLU A 113 4.17 0.13 -18.77
N LEU A 114 4.18 -1.06 -18.16
CA LEU A 114 3.36 -2.19 -18.63
C LEU A 114 1.86 -2.05 -18.32
N PHE A 115 1.50 -1.41 -17.21
CA PHE A 115 0.13 -1.44 -16.69
C PHE A 115 -0.53 -0.06 -16.55
N ARG A 116 0.24 1.02 -16.64
CA ARG A 116 -0.26 2.40 -16.48
C ARG A 116 -0.03 3.27 -17.69
N GLY A 117 0.67 2.76 -18.71
CA GLY A 117 1.04 3.51 -19.91
C GLY A 117 1.96 4.70 -19.62
N TRP A 118 2.75 4.64 -18.55
CA TRP A 118 3.69 5.69 -18.18
C TRP A 118 5.10 5.30 -18.61
N PRO A 119 5.77 6.10 -19.44
CA PRO A 119 7.14 5.82 -19.83
C PRO A 119 8.08 5.91 -18.63
N ALA A 120 9.19 5.18 -18.67
CA ALA A 120 10.15 5.09 -17.58
C ALA A 120 10.69 6.46 -17.16
N GLU A 121 10.89 7.38 -18.12
CA GLU A 121 11.37 8.74 -17.88
C GLU A 121 10.42 9.51 -16.93
N LYS A 122 9.11 9.34 -17.09
CA LYS A 122 8.12 9.96 -16.21
C LYS A 122 8.22 9.41 -14.78
N THR A 123 8.41 8.11 -14.64
CA THR A 123 8.61 7.47 -13.33
C THR A 123 9.89 7.97 -12.67
N LEU A 124 11.00 8.07 -13.43
CA LEU A 124 12.27 8.59 -12.93
C LEU A 124 12.16 10.07 -12.48
N ALA A 125 11.50 10.89 -13.26
CA ALA A 125 11.29 12.31 -12.92
C ALA A 125 10.50 12.49 -11.60
N GLN A 126 9.56 11.58 -11.32
CA GLN A 126 8.76 11.62 -10.10
C GLN A 126 9.42 10.93 -8.90
N TRP A 127 10.51 10.19 -9.10
CA TRP A 127 11.08 9.33 -8.07
C TRP A 127 11.48 10.08 -6.80
N GLN A 128 12.08 11.26 -6.92
CA GLN A 128 12.44 12.08 -5.78
C GLN A 128 11.23 12.52 -4.95
N SER A 129 10.09 12.77 -5.58
CA SER A 129 8.84 13.08 -4.87
C SER A 129 8.30 11.87 -4.12
N VAL A 130 8.43 10.67 -4.71
CA VAL A 130 8.06 9.42 -4.04
C VAL A 130 8.91 9.17 -2.80
N LEU A 131 10.22 9.39 -2.89
CA LEU A 131 11.12 9.24 -1.74
C LEU A 131 10.79 10.23 -0.62
N ARG A 132 10.53 11.49 -0.97
CA ARG A 132 10.08 12.48 0.04
C ARG A 132 8.77 12.07 0.71
N GLY A 133 7.81 11.55 -0.06
CA GLY A 133 6.56 11.02 0.48
C GLY A 133 6.79 9.85 1.45
N GLU A 134 7.72 8.96 1.12
CA GLU A 134 8.11 7.85 2.01
C GLU A 134 8.72 8.33 3.31
N GLU A 135 9.66 9.29 3.24
CA GLU A 135 10.29 9.88 4.43
C GLU A 135 9.26 10.56 5.35
N THR A 136 8.26 11.20 4.75
CA THR A 136 7.29 12.00 5.52
C THR A 136 6.14 11.16 6.05
N TYR A 137 5.65 10.19 5.27
CA TYR A 137 4.36 9.55 5.55
C TYR A 137 4.43 8.05 5.87
N ILE A 138 5.57 7.40 5.62
CA ILE A 138 5.72 5.96 5.85
C ILE A 138 6.75 5.70 6.93
N LYS A 139 8.00 6.15 6.74
CA LYS A 139 9.11 5.84 7.64
C LYS A 139 8.88 6.23 9.09
N PRO A 140 8.26 7.38 9.42
CA PRO A 140 7.98 7.74 10.80
C PRO A 140 7.11 6.73 11.55
N TYR A 141 6.31 5.95 10.82
CA TYR A 141 5.34 5.02 11.41
C TYR A 141 5.74 3.54 11.29
N ILE A 142 6.84 3.20 10.62
CA ILE A 142 7.28 1.79 10.47
C ILE A 142 7.46 1.12 11.83
N HIS A 143 7.97 1.84 12.82
CA HIS A 143 8.19 1.31 14.16
C HIS A 143 6.91 1.01 14.94
N THR A 144 5.76 1.51 14.49
CA THR A 144 4.45 1.24 15.10
C THR A 144 3.78 -0.02 14.57
N ALA A 145 4.39 -0.68 13.57
CA ALA A 145 3.86 -1.90 13.01
C ALA A 145 4.07 -3.09 13.96
N ASP A 146 3.01 -3.87 14.15
CA ASP A 146 3.01 -5.09 14.95
C ASP A 146 3.75 -6.23 14.24
N MET A 147 3.77 -6.19 12.89
CA MET A 147 4.44 -7.19 12.05
C MET A 147 5.16 -6.52 10.87
N HIS A 148 6.34 -7.06 10.54
CA HIS A 148 7.12 -6.65 9.38
C HIS A 148 7.24 -7.81 8.39
N ILE A 149 6.78 -7.59 7.15
CA ILE A 149 6.86 -8.59 6.07
C ILE A 149 7.86 -8.12 5.02
N ASN A 150 8.92 -8.90 4.80
CA ASN A 150 9.87 -8.66 3.73
C ASN A 150 9.35 -9.28 2.42
N THR A 151 9.06 -8.45 1.43
CA THR A 151 8.56 -8.87 0.11
C THR A 151 9.67 -9.03 -0.94
N SER A 152 10.90 -9.14 -0.53
CA SER A 152 12.03 -9.42 -1.41
C SER A 152 12.06 -10.89 -1.80
N LEU A 153 11.23 -11.25 -2.79
CA LEU A 153 11.20 -12.61 -3.31
C LEU A 153 12.18 -12.72 -4.48
N ALA A 154 13.10 -13.68 -4.41
CA ALA A 154 14.16 -13.86 -5.41
C ALA A 154 13.63 -14.01 -6.85
N TYR A 155 12.46 -14.64 -7.04
CA TYR A 155 11.84 -14.83 -8.35
C TYR A 155 11.14 -13.58 -8.91
N ILE A 156 10.78 -12.60 -8.08
CA ILE A 156 10.16 -11.35 -8.58
C ILE A 156 11.17 -10.50 -9.34
N ASN A 157 12.46 -10.71 -9.06
CA ASN A 157 13.54 -10.01 -9.73
C ASN A 157 14.03 -10.72 -11.00
N GLN A 158 13.50 -11.90 -11.30
CA GLN A 158 13.61 -12.49 -12.62
C GLN A 158 12.64 -11.75 -13.55
N CYS A 159 13.04 -10.55 -13.97
CA CYS A 159 12.39 -9.86 -15.07
C CYS A 159 12.29 -10.87 -16.21
N LYS A 160 11.08 -11.17 -16.66
CA LYS A 160 10.89 -11.87 -17.94
C LYS A 160 11.76 -11.13 -18.93
N LYS A 161 12.77 -11.78 -19.48
CA LYS A 161 13.57 -11.20 -20.56
C LYS A 161 12.58 -10.69 -21.58
N PRO A 162 12.61 -9.39 -21.94
CA PRO A 162 11.81 -8.96 -23.06
C PRO A 162 12.20 -9.84 -24.23
N ASN A 163 11.23 -10.50 -24.85
CA ASN A 163 11.45 -11.18 -26.12
C ASN A 163 11.72 -10.07 -27.13
N PHE A 164 12.97 -9.69 -27.27
CA PHE A 164 13.43 -8.99 -28.46
C PHE A 164 13.43 -10.02 -29.59
N SER A 165 12.26 -10.21 -30.21
CA SER A 165 12.21 -10.77 -31.55
C SER A 165 12.87 -9.76 -32.48
N ARG A 166 13.97 -10.20 -33.11
CA ARG A 166 14.67 -9.48 -34.17
C ARG A 166 13.76 -9.27 -35.37
#